data_50eedd7f933d050056bec0131977d62c
#
_entry.id   50eedd7f933d050056bec0131977d62c
#
_cell.length_a   1.000
_cell.length_b   1.000
_cell.length_c   1.000
_cell.angle_alpha   90.00
_cell.angle_beta   90.00
_cell.angle_gamma   90.00
#
_symmetry.space_group_name_H-M   'P 1'
#
loop_
_entity.id
_entity.type
_entity.pdbx_description
1 polymer ?
#
loop_
_entity_poly.entity_id
_entity_poly.type
_entity_poly.pdbx_seq_one_letter_code
_entity_poly.pdbx_strand_id
1 'polypeptide(L)'
;MENVQKTRRLFASAYGCKASRSFLIWGLSAAMFISVIPMMAEVSSDVRNFGTQLVTQVKSVTGTIIDETGEPMIGVSVLVQGTTTGTVTDLDGKFVLEVPANATLVISYIGYKTQNIKVGSQHAFAIKMESDNEVLDEVVVVGYGVVKKRDLTGSVSSVKAGDIQKTASSNAMQAMQAKVPGLDIQQSSGQAGSGININLRGNRSINADNSPLILVDGVEYGSTIDINPSDIESMEVLKDASSTAIYGTKGANGVIIISTKRGKAGKTKVNLNAYVSVNEPTNIPKVMYGEREVRRLLDAKNYKDDIADGSWGTHHAKVEDVLGTAPNFGLPYSEMDVYNEGSYTDWPNLLLKNGLTQNYDLSISGGSEKTTFNISMGAMVEGGLLKNDKLARYNGKLSVDHKVNDILKVGMDMLYTHKNHDKRSGNVFGRSLYMSTIAHPYDADGNIILRPSPYYEAHANPLLDDQEGAYDNNIVTNRLFATSYLQLTPIKGLTLKTLFNVDYQQQHEGLYRDYQSVSELQSAKGSYISNDQNHYINYTWDNTLNYITDFGGSDHSLTLLLGSSTKR
;
A
#
# COMPACT_ATOMS: atom_id res chain seq x y z
N MET A 1 32.10 -34.24 -1.52
CA MET A 1 30.79 -34.37 -0.82
C MET A 1 30.88 -34.08 0.67
N GLU A 2 31.87 -34.55 1.38
CA GLU A 2 31.99 -34.37 2.84
C GLU A 2 32.21 -32.92 3.30
N ASN A 3 32.92 -32.11 2.54
CA ASN A 3 33.13 -30.68 2.86
C ASN A 3 31.88 -29.82 2.66
N VAL A 4 30.99 -30.18 1.75
CA VAL A 4 29.71 -29.47 1.50
C VAL A 4 28.74 -29.72 2.67
N GLN A 5 28.74 -30.95 3.23
CA GLN A 5 27.94 -31.25 4.42
C GLN A 5 28.47 -30.54 5.69
N LYS A 6 29.77 -30.33 5.80
CA LYS A 6 30.35 -29.58 6.91
C LYS A 6 30.00 -28.10 6.88
N THR A 7 30.00 -27.49 5.70
CA THR A 7 29.58 -26.09 5.49
C THR A 7 28.09 -25.92 5.76
N ARG A 8 27.24 -26.88 5.35
CA ARG A 8 25.80 -26.91 5.67
C ARG A 8 25.54 -27.00 7.20
N ARG A 9 26.35 -27.77 7.95
CA ARG A 9 26.23 -27.88 9.43
C ARG A 9 26.65 -26.61 10.16
N LEU A 10 27.63 -25.87 9.64
CA LEU A 10 28.05 -24.59 10.21
C LEU A 10 26.98 -23.50 9.98
N PHE A 11 26.30 -23.50 8.83
CA PHE A 11 25.18 -22.61 8.57
C PHE A 11 23.95 -22.94 9.42
N ALA A 12 23.60 -24.22 9.57
CA ALA A 12 22.51 -24.65 10.45
C ALA A 12 22.76 -24.30 11.93
N SER A 13 24.05 -24.32 12.36
CA SER A 13 24.46 -23.97 13.72
C SER A 13 24.48 -22.46 13.98
N ALA A 14 24.78 -21.62 12.98
CA ALA A 14 24.72 -20.15 13.10
C ALA A 14 23.27 -19.60 13.04
N TYR A 15 22.35 -20.35 12.46
CA TYR A 15 20.93 -20.02 12.33
C TYR A 15 20.02 -20.93 13.17
N GLY A 16 20.51 -21.52 14.24
CA GLY A 16 19.82 -22.46 15.13
C GLY A 16 18.52 -21.98 15.80
N CYS A 17 17.73 -21.14 15.13
CA CYS A 17 16.44 -20.66 15.64
C CYS A 17 15.27 -20.74 14.63
N LYS A 18 15.44 -21.38 13.46
CA LYS A 18 14.39 -21.35 12.42
C LYS A 18 13.35 -22.51 12.49
N ALA A 19 13.63 -23.62 13.12
CA ALA A 19 12.70 -24.77 13.12
C ALA A 19 11.58 -24.74 14.19
N SER A 20 11.70 -23.89 15.22
CA SER A 20 10.75 -23.89 16.35
C SER A 20 9.72 -22.75 16.31
N ARG A 21 9.92 -21.70 15.52
CA ARG A 21 9.02 -20.52 15.49
C ARG A 21 7.90 -20.61 14.46
N SER A 22 8.06 -21.37 13.38
CA SER A 22 7.00 -21.51 12.37
C SER A 22 5.81 -22.32 12.90
N PHE A 23 6.00 -23.25 13.83
CA PHE A 23 4.92 -24.01 14.45
C PHE A 23 4.12 -23.19 15.49
N LEU A 24 4.73 -22.18 16.13
CA LEU A 24 4.03 -21.35 17.11
C LEU A 24 3.10 -20.30 16.43
N ILE A 25 3.47 -19.82 15.25
CA ILE A 25 2.66 -18.83 14.52
C ILE A 25 1.43 -19.49 13.88
N TRP A 26 1.56 -20.75 13.41
CA TRP A 26 0.42 -21.52 12.92
C TRP A 26 -0.52 -21.97 14.05
N GLY A 27 0.01 -22.23 15.23
CA GLY A 27 -0.77 -22.57 16.42
C GLY A 27 -1.60 -21.39 16.96
N LEU A 28 -1.10 -20.17 16.89
CA LEU A 28 -1.83 -18.97 17.34
C LEU A 28 -2.91 -18.54 16.33
N SER A 29 -2.70 -18.71 15.03
CA SER A 29 -3.73 -18.40 14.04
C SER A 29 -4.89 -19.42 14.04
N ALA A 30 -4.62 -20.70 14.32
CA ALA A 30 -5.66 -21.72 14.47
C ALA A 30 -6.42 -21.60 15.80
N ALA A 31 -5.76 -21.18 16.88
CA ALA A 31 -6.41 -21.00 18.19
C ALA A 31 -7.32 -19.77 18.26
N MET A 32 -7.07 -18.72 17.45
CA MET A 32 -7.96 -17.56 17.38
C MET A 32 -9.26 -17.83 16.59
N PHE A 33 -9.26 -18.80 15.67
CA PHE A 33 -10.47 -19.14 14.91
C PHE A 33 -11.40 -20.15 15.60
N ILE A 34 -10.91 -20.89 16.62
CA ILE A 34 -11.70 -21.93 17.31
C ILE A 34 -12.39 -21.38 18.57
N SER A 35 -12.01 -20.21 19.08
CA SER A 35 -12.59 -19.62 20.30
C SER A 35 -13.77 -18.67 20.08
N VAL A 36 -14.24 -18.45 18.86
CA VAL A 36 -15.36 -17.52 18.54
C VAL A 36 -16.67 -18.25 18.21
N ILE A 37 -16.71 -19.59 18.19
CA ILE A 37 -17.91 -20.34 17.77
C ILE A 37 -18.75 -21.00 18.90
N PRO A 38 -18.50 -20.92 20.20
CA PRO A 38 -19.50 -21.42 21.14
C PRO A 38 -20.31 -20.34 21.86
N MET A 39 -20.68 -19.21 21.21
CA MET A 39 -21.56 -18.22 21.86
C MET A 39 -22.86 -17.94 21.09
N MET A 40 -23.25 -18.83 20.20
CA MET A 40 -24.52 -18.74 19.46
C MET A 40 -25.39 -19.99 19.58
N ALA A 41 -25.36 -20.68 20.70
CA ALA A 41 -26.24 -21.82 20.91
C ALA A 41 -26.71 -21.89 22.37
N GLU A 42 -27.44 -20.88 22.83
CA GLU A 42 -28.37 -20.99 23.97
C GLU A 42 -29.29 -19.77 24.05
N VAL A 43 -30.17 -19.64 23.08
CA VAL A 43 -31.44 -18.94 23.26
C VAL A 43 -32.51 -19.77 22.57
N SER A 44 -32.97 -20.76 23.30
CA SER A 44 -34.21 -21.45 22.95
C SER A 44 -34.90 -21.87 24.24
N SER A 45 -36.16 -21.47 24.33
CA SER A 45 -37.14 -21.88 25.32
C SER A 45 -37.20 -21.05 26.62
N ASP A 46 -37.88 -19.86 26.55
CA ASP A 46 -38.90 -19.51 27.53
C ASP A 46 -39.81 -18.42 26.93
N VAL A 47 -40.67 -18.83 26.03
CA VAL A 47 -41.87 -18.05 25.65
C VAL A 47 -43.04 -18.63 26.42
N ARG A 48 -43.30 -18.13 27.60
CA ARG A 48 -44.63 -18.19 28.22
C ARG A 48 -45.06 -16.82 28.77
N ASN A 49 -46.01 -16.26 28.03
CA ASN A 49 -47.06 -15.35 28.53
C ASN A 49 -46.66 -14.19 29.43
N PHE A 50 -46.50 -13.01 28.84
CA PHE A 50 -47.17 -11.84 29.38
C PHE A 50 -47.75 -11.01 28.21
N GLY A 51 -48.99 -11.34 27.86
CA GLY A 51 -49.85 -10.46 27.10
C GLY A 51 -50.28 -9.29 27.99
N THR A 52 -49.57 -8.18 27.87
CA THR A 52 -50.12 -6.88 28.18
C THR A 52 -49.90 -6.06 26.90
N GLN A 53 -50.92 -6.04 26.06
CA GLN A 53 -51.01 -5.05 24.99
C GLN A 53 -51.08 -3.69 25.67
N LEU A 54 -49.95 -3.02 25.79
CA LEU A 54 -49.91 -1.56 25.87
C LEU A 54 -50.45 -1.08 24.52
N VAL A 55 -51.68 -0.70 24.46
CA VAL A 55 -52.27 0.08 23.37
C VAL A 55 -51.50 1.41 23.38
N THR A 56 -50.39 1.43 22.64
CA THR A 56 -49.67 2.67 22.37
C THR A 56 -50.62 3.50 21.51
N GLN A 57 -51.20 4.57 22.05
CA GLN A 57 -51.98 5.52 21.26
C GLN A 57 -51.10 6.04 20.14
N VAL A 58 -51.33 5.54 18.94
CA VAL A 58 -50.68 6.01 17.73
C VAL A 58 -51.37 7.30 17.32
N LYS A 59 -50.60 8.34 17.09
CA LYS A 59 -51.06 9.65 16.72
C LYS A 59 -50.58 9.96 15.30
N SER A 60 -51.49 10.40 14.44
CA SER A 60 -51.11 10.91 13.12
C SER A 60 -50.59 12.35 13.24
N VAL A 61 -49.38 12.55 12.71
CA VAL A 61 -48.69 13.85 12.72
C VAL A 61 -48.44 14.24 11.26
N THR A 62 -48.75 15.50 10.96
CA THR A 62 -48.50 16.10 9.64
C THR A 62 -47.54 17.26 9.76
N GLY A 63 -46.82 17.58 8.71
CA GLY A 63 -45.95 18.75 8.70
C GLY A 63 -45.53 19.18 7.31
N THR A 64 -45.03 20.40 7.23
CA THR A 64 -44.41 20.96 6.03
C THR A 64 -42.99 21.37 6.37
N ILE A 65 -42.08 20.99 5.50
CA ILE A 65 -40.63 21.27 5.64
C ILE A 65 -40.21 22.21 4.53
N ILE A 66 -39.64 23.35 4.91
CA ILE A 66 -39.17 24.41 4.02
C ILE A 66 -37.69 24.68 4.27
N ASP A 67 -37.00 25.23 3.29
CA ASP A 67 -35.63 25.73 3.41
C ASP A 67 -35.53 27.14 4.02
N GLU A 68 -34.35 27.73 4.06
CA GLU A 68 -34.11 29.07 4.58
C GLU A 68 -34.77 30.16 3.72
N THR A 69 -35.02 29.92 2.45
CA THR A 69 -35.66 30.84 1.51
C THR A 69 -37.18 30.75 1.54
N GLY A 70 -37.72 29.72 2.19
CA GLY A 70 -39.14 29.44 2.29
C GLY A 70 -39.68 28.52 1.20
N GLU A 71 -38.79 27.89 0.41
CA GLU A 71 -39.18 26.93 -0.61
C GLU A 71 -39.42 25.53 0.00
N PRO A 72 -40.45 24.78 -0.46
CA PRO A 72 -40.76 23.44 0.05
C PRO A 72 -39.67 22.45 -0.30
N MET A 73 -39.25 21.62 0.66
CA MET A 73 -38.17 20.64 0.49
C MET A 73 -38.73 19.26 0.23
N ILE A 74 -38.37 18.70 -0.94
CA ILE A 74 -38.79 17.36 -1.43
C ILE A 74 -37.81 16.31 -0.92
N GLY A 75 -38.30 15.13 -0.50
CA GLY A 75 -37.47 13.97 -0.17
C GLY A 75 -36.73 14.08 1.18
N VAL A 76 -37.12 14.99 2.05
CA VAL A 76 -36.59 15.09 3.43
C VAL A 76 -36.99 13.86 4.21
N SER A 77 -36.06 13.18 4.85
CA SER A 77 -36.30 12.01 5.67
C SER A 77 -36.82 12.43 7.05
N VAL A 78 -37.96 11.88 7.47
CA VAL A 78 -38.60 12.06 8.77
C VAL A 78 -38.73 10.70 9.44
N LEU A 79 -37.91 10.44 10.47
CA LEU A 79 -37.84 9.15 11.18
C LEU A 79 -38.23 9.32 12.65
N VAL A 80 -38.88 8.32 13.24
CA VAL A 80 -39.10 8.25 14.69
C VAL A 80 -37.83 7.74 15.36
N GLN A 81 -37.27 8.52 16.27
CA GLN A 81 -36.01 8.22 16.97
C GLN A 81 -36.04 6.83 17.61
N GLY A 82 -35.02 6.01 17.29
CA GLY A 82 -34.88 4.66 17.86
C GLY A 82 -35.75 3.58 17.19
N THR A 83 -36.43 3.90 16.08
CA THR A 83 -37.26 2.96 15.33
C THR A 83 -36.90 2.99 13.82
N THR A 84 -37.46 2.07 13.06
CA THR A 84 -37.40 2.07 11.58
C THR A 84 -38.61 2.73 10.94
N THR A 85 -39.53 3.30 11.76
CA THR A 85 -40.76 3.95 11.28
C THR A 85 -40.44 5.37 10.80
N GLY A 86 -40.73 5.67 9.54
CA GLY A 86 -40.47 6.99 8.96
C GLY A 86 -41.17 7.19 7.63
N THR A 87 -41.07 8.40 7.11
CA THR A 87 -41.59 8.84 5.81
C THR A 87 -40.64 9.84 5.16
N VAL A 88 -40.92 10.23 3.91
CA VAL A 88 -40.25 11.32 3.22
C VAL A 88 -41.25 12.39 2.80
N THR A 89 -40.80 13.63 2.64
CA THR A 89 -41.65 14.71 2.16
C THR A 89 -41.98 14.58 0.68
N ASP A 90 -43.18 14.99 0.32
CA ASP A 90 -43.69 15.07 -1.06
C ASP A 90 -43.20 16.33 -1.81
N LEU A 91 -43.74 16.57 -3.01
CA LEU A 91 -43.41 17.72 -3.88
C LEU A 91 -43.70 19.07 -3.27
N ASP A 92 -44.67 19.16 -2.33
CA ASP A 92 -45.03 20.35 -1.59
C ASP A 92 -44.31 20.48 -0.23
N GLY A 93 -43.30 19.62 0.02
CA GLY A 93 -42.57 19.54 1.28
C GLY A 93 -43.40 18.99 2.44
N LYS A 94 -44.54 18.34 2.19
CA LYS A 94 -45.45 17.83 3.21
C LYS A 94 -45.17 16.38 3.56
N PHE A 95 -45.37 16.01 4.83
CA PHE A 95 -45.31 14.63 5.29
C PHE A 95 -46.49 14.29 6.20
N VAL A 96 -46.79 13.00 6.26
CA VAL A 96 -47.75 12.41 7.21
C VAL A 96 -47.08 11.17 7.80
N LEU A 97 -47.11 11.06 9.14
CA LEU A 97 -46.46 9.92 9.83
C LEU A 97 -47.27 9.56 11.08
N GLU A 98 -47.51 8.29 11.29
CA GLU A 98 -48.10 7.76 12.51
C GLU A 98 -47.05 7.48 13.56
N VAL A 99 -47.15 8.10 14.73
CA VAL A 99 -46.13 8.07 15.77
C VAL A 99 -46.71 7.84 17.15
N PRO A 100 -45.97 7.26 18.10
CA PRO A 100 -46.32 7.23 19.51
C PRO A 100 -46.47 8.63 20.11
N ALA A 101 -47.34 8.81 21.09
CA ALA A 101 -47.72 10.13 21.68
C ALA A 101 -46.55 10.99 22.17
N ASN A 102 -45.41 10.41 22.57
CA ASN A 102 -44.22 11.10 23.07
C ASN A 102 -43.00 10.89 22.19
N ALA A 103 -43.20 10.60 20.90
CA ALA A 103 -42.11 10.35 19.97
C ALA A 103 -41.27 11.61 19.72
N THR A 104 -40.00 11.40 19.37
CA THR A 104 -39.13 12.44 18.82
C THR A 104 -38.93 12.12 17.33
N LEU A 105 -39.21 13.11 16.48
CA LEU A 105 -38.92 13.02 15.03
C LEU A 105 -37.47 13.45 14.78
N VAL A 106 -36.75 12.66 14.03
CA VAL A 106 -35.45 12.99 13.49
C VAL A 106 -35.61 13.36 12.02
N ILE A 107 -35.36 14.63 11.72
CA ILE A 107 -35.53 15.19 10.38
C ILE A 107 -34.14 15.42 9.81
N SER A 108 -33.85 14.78 8.67
CA SER A 108 -32.53 14.84 8.03
C SER A 108 -32.66 14.99 6.52
N TYR A 109 -31.77 15.81 5.94
CA TYR A 109 -31.63 15.99 4.52
C TYR A 109 -30.16 16.29 4.17
N ILE A 110 -29.70 15.88 3.01
CA ILE A 110 -28.31 16.08 2.58
C ILE A 110 -28.05 17.57 2.43
N GLY A 111 -27.02 18.09 3.13
CA GLY A 111 -26.65 19.51 3.10
C GLY A 111 -27.41 20.39 4.10
N TYR A 112 -28.22 19.80 5.01
CA TYR A 112 -28.96 20.52 6.06
C TYR A 112 -28.70 19.91 7.43
N LYS A 113 -28.79 20.76 8.48
CA LYS A 113 -28.63 20.33 9.88
C LYS A 113 -29.75 19.39 10.30
N THR A 114 -29.40 18.24 10.86
CA THR A 114 -30.39 17.31 11.41
C THR A 114 -31.08 17.93 12.60
N GLN A 115 -32.43 17.94 12.58
CA GLN A 115 -33.26 18.47 13.68
C GLN A 115 -33.99 17.35 14.39
N ASN A 116 -34.08 17.46 15.75
CA ASN A 116 -34.82 16.55 16.61
C ASN A 116 -36.00 17.28 17.21
N ILE A 117 -37.22 16.89 16.84
CA ILE A 117 -38.47 17.57 17.26
C ILE A 117 -39.31 16.62 18.09
N LYS A 118 -39.63 17.02 19.34
CA LYS A 118 -40.55 16.26 20.18
C LYS A 118 -42.00 16.51 19.76
N VAL A 119 -42.73 15.45 19.51
CA VAL A 119 -44.12 15.52 19.02
C VAL A 119 -45.07 16.13 20.07
N GLY A 120 -44.96 15.73 21.34
CA GLY A 120 -45.81 16.26 22.41
C GLY A 120 -47.32 16.21 22.11
N SER A 121 -48.04 17.32 22.34
CA SER A 121 -49.47 17.47 22.04
C SER A 121 -49.78 17.97 20.62
N GLN A 122 -48.78 18.40 19.86
CA GLN A 122 -48.95 18.97 18.52
C GLN A 122 -49.26 17.91 17.47
N HIS A 123 -50.10 18.26 16.47
CA HIS A 123 -50.47 17.40 15.33
C HIS A 123 -49.93 17.91 14.00
N ALA A 124 -49.58 19.20 13.93
CA ALA A 124 -49.07 19.82 12.71
C ALA A 124 -47.78 20.58 13.03
N PHE A 125 -46.77 20.42 12.15
CA PHE A 125 -45.46 21.03 12.29
C PHE A 125 -45.11 21.84 11.04
N ALA A 126 -44.64 23.07 11.25
CA ALA A 126 -43.96 23.85 10.23
C ALA A 126 -42.47 23.87 10.59
N ILE A 127 -41.65 23.23 9.78
CA ILE A 127 -40.24 23.00 10.07
C ILE A 127 -39.42 23.75 9.03
N LYS A 128 -38.53 24.61 9.49
CA LYS A 128 -37.56 25.29 8.65
C LYS A 128 -36.22 24.62 8.84
N MET A 129 -35.67 24.04 7.76
CA MET A 129 -34.33 23.44 7.75
C MET A 129 -33.30 24.56 7.58
N GLU A 130 -32.26 24.51 8.40
CA GLU A 130 -31.09 25.36 8.25
C GLU A 130 -30.06 24.59 7.40
N SER A 131 -29.54 25.25 6.40
CA SER A 131 -28.44 24.67 5.60
C SER A 131 -27.27 24.35 6.55
N ASP A 132 -26.74 23.15 6.43
CA ASP A 132 -25.51 22.77 7.10
C ASP A 132 -24.34 23.41 6.33
N ASN A 133 -24.23 24.74 6.51
CA ASN A 133 -23.10 25.52 5.99
C ASN A 133 -21.81 25.30 6.83
N GLU A 134 -21.77 24.34 7.75
CA GLU A 134 -20.54 23.67 8.01
C GLU A 134 -20.16 22.87 6.74
N VAL A 135 -19.82 23.59 5.68
CA VAL A 135 -18.72 23.15 4.81
C VAL A 135 -17.64 22.81 5.81
N LEU A 136 -17.43 21.52 6.09
CA LEU A 136 -16.25 21.05 6.77
C LEU A 136 -15.13 21.68 5.97
N ASP A 137 -14.62 22.82 6.47
CA ASP A 137 -13.49 23.50 5.86
C ASP A 137 -12.41 22.41 5.77
N GLU A 138 -12.28 21.79 4.59
CA GLU A 138 -11.31 20.72 4.37
C GLU A 138 -9.95 21.34 4.65
N VAL A 139 -9.41 21.03 5.83
CA VAL A 139 -8.11 21.51 6.24
C VAL A 139 -7.06 20.58 5.67
N VAL A 140 -6.07 21.14 5.06
CA VAL A 140 -4.93 20.44 4.47
C VAL A 140 -3.70 20.81 5.27
N VAL A 141 -2.91 19.81 5.63
CA VAL A 141 -1.59 20.04 6.22
C VAL A 141 -0.67 20.52 5.12
N VAL A 142 -0.20 21.74 5.19
CA VAL A 142 0.74 22.32 4.23
C VAL A 142 1.93 22.89 5.01
N GLY A 143 3.10 22.36 4.73
CA GLY A 143 4.31 22.78 5.42
C GLY A 143 4.28 22.48 6.91
N TYR A 144 4.53 23.50 7.69
CA TYR A 144 4.55 23.44 9.15
C TYR A 144 3.21 23.88 9.79
N GLY A 145 2.14 23.98 8.99
CA GLY A 145 0.82 24.46 9.45
C GLY A 145 -0.34 23.70 8.85
N VAL A 146 -1.52 23.95 9.40
CA VAL A 146 -2.80 23.47 8.87
C VAL A 146 -3.49 24.67 8.25
N VAL A 147 -3.81 24.61 6.94
CA VAL A 147 -4.45 25.68 6.19
C VAL A 147 -5.76 25.16 5.61
N LYS A 148 -6.78 26.00 5.53
CA LYS A 148 -8.03 25.62 4.87
C LYS A 148 -7.74 25.41 3.38
N LYS A 149 -8.25 24.35 2.79
CA LYS A 149 -8.05 24.02 1.38
C LYS A 149 -8.47 25.15 0.44
N ARG A 150 -9.53 25.89 0.82
CA ARG A 150 -10.02 27.06 0.05
C ARG A 150 -9.03 28.24 0.03
N ASP A 151 -8.18 28.33 1.06
CA ASP A 151 -7.21 29.42 1.21
C ASP A 151 -5.88 29.11 0.50
N LEU A 152 -5.74 27.88 -0.05
CA LEU A 152 -4.59 27.48 -0.84
C LEU A 152 -4.73 27.99 -2.27
N THR A 153 -3.82 28.85 -2.69
CA THR A 153 -3.74 29.35 -4.08
C THR A 153 -3.18 28.31 -5.05
N GLY A 154 -2.61 27.22 -4.55
CA GLY A 154 -1.97 26.15 -5.31
C GLY A 154 -2.88 24.95 -5.58
N SER A 155 -2.55 24.17 -6.63
CA SER A 155 -3.24 22.91 -6.94
C SER A 155 -2.83 21.81 -5.98
N VAL A 156 -3.70 21.49 -5.04
CA VAL A 156 -3.54 20.39 -4.08
C VAL A 156 -4.53 19.28 -4.41
N SER A 157 -4.03 18.05 -4.54
CA SER A 157 -4.88 16.86 -4.67
C SER A 157 -4.82 16.06 -3.38
N SER A 158 -5.97 15.64 -2.87
CA SER A 158 -6.09 14.89 -1.61
C SER A 158 -6.74 13.52 -1.87
N VAL A 159 -6.19 12.46 -1.26
CA VAL A 159 -6.74 11.10 -1.24
C VAL A 159 -6.99 10.73 0.22
N LYS A 160 -8.24 10.41 0.56
CA LYS A 160 -8.68 10.12 1.93
C LYS A 160 -8.54 8.64 2.28
N ALA A 161 -8.51 8.33 3.58
CA ALA A 161 -8.42 6.97 4.12
C ALA A 161 -9.38 5.96 3.48
N GLY A 162 -10.64 6.36 3.25
CA GLY A 162 -11.63 5.48 2.63
C GLY A 162 -11.28 5.06 1.20
N ASP A 163 -10.60 5.90 0.44
CA ASP A 163 -10.18 5.59 -0.93
C ASP A 163 -8.87 4.80 -0.95
N ILE A 164 -8.00 5.01 0.05
CA ILE A 164 -6.78 4.24 0.25
C ILE A 164 -7.12 2.78 0.57
N GLN A 165 -8.06 2.56 1.48
CA GLN A 165 -8.46 1.23 1.94
C GLN A 165 -9.22 0.40 0.89
N LYS A 166 -9.90 1.05 -0.07
CA LYS A 166 -10.56 0.36 -1.20
C LYS A 166 -9.56 -0.31 -2.15
N THR A 167 -8.31 0.14 -2.12
CA THR A 167 -7.24 -0.43 -2.95
C THR A 167 -6.49 -1.47 -2.12
N ALA A 168 -6.71 -2.76 -2.41
CA ALA A 168 -5.99 -3.86 -1.78
C ALA A 168 -4.54 -3.87 -2.27
N SER A 169 -3.70 -3.01 -1.71
CA SER A 169 -2.30 -2.84 -2.10
C SER A 169 -1.37 -2.95 -0.90
N SER A 170 -0.24 -3.60 -1.10
CA SER A 170 0.85 -3.68 -0.11
C SER A 170 1.54 -2.33 0.14
N ASN A 171 1.43 -1.38 -0.80
CA ASN A 171 2.03 -0.06 -0.73
C ASN A 171 0.99 1.05 -0.84
N ALA A 172 0.99 1.96 0.14
CA ALA A 172 0.04 3.08 0.20
C ALA A 172 0.08 4.00 -1.03
N MET A 173 1.25 4.13 -1.69
CA MET A 173 1.38 4.98 -2.89
C MET A 173 0.57 4.47 -4.06
N GLN A 174 0.41 3.15 -4.21
CA GLN A 174 -0.42 2.57 -5.27
C GLN A 174 -1.88 3.01 -5.16
N ALA A 175 -2.35 3.32 -3.96
CA ALA A 175 -3.71 3.83 -3.76
C ALA A 175 -3.94 5.22 -4.39
N MET A 176 -2.89 5.97 -4.70
CA MET A 176 -2.96 7.25 -5.41
C MET A 176 -2.96 7.11 -6.94
N GLN A 177 -2.60 5.93 -7.45
CA GLN A 177 -2.54 5.69 -8.90
C GLN A 177 -3.89 5.98 -9.54
N ALA A 178 -3.88 6.71 -10.66
CA ALA A 178 -5.06 7.17 -11.41
C ALA A 178 -6.03 8.10 -10.63
N LYS A 179 -5.77 8.44 -9.35
CA LYS A 179 -6.61 9.36 -8.58
C LYS A 179 -6.07 10.79 -8.54
N VAL A 180 -4.77 10.95 -8.76
CA VAL A 180 -4.10 12.25 -8.73
C VAL A 180 -3.62 12.62 -10.13
N PRO A 181 -4.21 13.62 -10.80
CA PRO A 181 -3.78 14.03 -12.13
C PRO A 181 -2.32 14.52 -12.16
N GLY A 182 -1.54 14.00 -13.09
CA GLY A 182 -0.12 14.33 -13.27
C GLY A 182 0.83 13.58 -12.35
N LEU A 183 0.33 12.63 -11.55
CA LEU A 183 1.13 11.71 -10.75
C LEU A 183 1.23 10.37 -11.48
N ASP A 184 2.45 10.00 -11.87
CA ASP A 184 2.78 8.69 -12.45
C ASP A 184 3.38 7.80 -11.38
N ILE A 185 2.78 6.63 -11.19
CA ILE A 185 3.18 5.64 -10.18
C ILE A 185 3.37 4.31 -10.90
N GLN A 186 4.60 3.83 -10.90
CA GLN A 186 4.97 2.58 -11.55
C GLN A 186 5.66 1.65 -10.56
N GLN A 187 5.18 0.42 -10.48
CA GLN A 187 5.88 -0.63 -9.76
C GLN A 187 7.12 -1.07 -10.54
N SER A 188 8.26 -1.15 -9.88
CA SER A 188 9.54 -1.43 -10.53
C SER A 188 9.67 -2.86 -11.05
N SER A 189 8.98 -3.81 -10.42
CA SER A 189 8.98 -5.23 -10.81
C SER A 189 7.81 -6.00 -10.20
N GLY A 190 7.64 -7.27 -10.59
CA GLY A 190 6.67 -8.19 -9.97
C GLY A 190 7.19 -8.90 -8.71
N GLN A 191 8.31 -8.49 -8.14
CA GLN A 191 8.82 -9.05 -6.89
C GLN A 191 7.99 -8.58 -5.70
N ALA A 192 7.90 -9.42 -4.67
CA ALA A 192 7.26 -9.05 -3.41
C ALA A 192 7.94 -7.80 -2.82
N GLY A 193 7.14 -6.82 -2.38
CA GLY A 193 7.67 -5.58 -1.82
C GLY A 193 8.52 -4.75 -2.77
N SER A 194 8.33 -4.90 -4.09
CA SER A 194 9.09 -4.13 -5.08
C SER A 194 8.91 -2.64 -4.89
N GLY A 195 9.96 -1.87 -5.17
CA GLY A 195 9.95 -0.42 -5.11
C GLY A 195 8.93 0.19 -6.07
N ILE A 196 8.51 1.39 -5.75
CA ILE A 196 7.61 2.19 -6.57
C ILE A 196 8.37 3.42 -7.06
N ASN A 197 8.36 3.62 -8.37
CA ASN A 197 8.83 4.85 -8.99
C ASN A 197 7.67 5.85 -9.03
N ILE A 198 7.90 7.03 -8.48
CA ILE A 198 6.90 8.08 -8.38
C ILE A 198 7.43 9.30 -9.11
N ASN A 199 6.72 9.74 -10.14
CA ASN A 199 7.04 10.94 -10.89
C ASN A 199 5.84 11.89 -10.88
N LEU A 200 6.10 13.16 -10.61
CA LEU A 200 5.06 14.18 -10.61
C LEU A 200 5.33 15.18 -11.73
N ARG A 201 4.38 15.25 -12.71
CA ARG A 201 4.48 16.11 -13.91
C ARG A 201 5.69 15.81 -14.80
N GLY A 202 6.15 14.54 -14.82
CA GLY A 202 7.25 14.05 -15.64
C GLY A 202 8.64 14.30 -15.06
N ASN A 203 9.66 13.80 -15.76
CA ASN A 203 11.05 13.91 -15.36
C ASN A 203 11.58 15.32 -15.64
N ARG A 204 12.23 15.93 -14.68
CA ARG A 204 12.87 17.26 -14.77
C ARG A 204 14.37 17.18 -15.01
N SER A 205 14.99 16.09 -14.61
CA SER A 205 16.42 15.87 -14.74
C SER A 205 16.72 14.50 -15.35
N ILE A 206 17.76 14.46 -16.17
CA ILE A 206 18.28 13.21 -16.74
C ILE A 206 19.19 12.50 -15.73
N ASN A 207 19.92 13.25 -14.91
CA ASN A 207 20.96 12.72 -14.02
C ASN A 207 20.64 12.81 -12.52
N ALA A 208 19.61 13.57 -12.13
CA ALA A 208 19.19 13.71 -10.74
C ALA A 208 17.90 12.92 -10.46
N ASP A 209 17.67 12.61 -9.17
CA ASP A 209 16.44 12.01 -8.71
C ASP A 209 15.24 12.92 -9.04
N ASN A 210 14.19 12.33 -9.64
CA ASN A 210 12.95 12.99 -10.00
C ASN A 210 11.81 12.71 -9.03
N SER A 211 12.09 11.97 -7.97
CA SER A 211 11.09 11.59 -6.96
C SER A 211 10.61 12.82 -6.17
N PRO A 212 9.32 12.91 -5.84
CA PRO A 212 8.80 13.96 -4.97
C PRO A 212 9.33 13.78 -3.54
N LEU A 213 9.39 14.88 -2.78
CA LEU A 213 9.66 14.84 -1.36
C LEU A 213 8.48 14.19 -0.62
N ILE A 214 8.74 13.21 0.23
CA ILE A 214 7.73 12.52 1.00
C ILE A 214 7.84 12.90 2.47
N LEU A 215 6.75 13.38 3.03
CA LEU A 215 6.64 13.76 4.43
C LEU A 215 5.59 12.88 5.13
N VAL A 216 5.90 12.45 6.35
CA VAL A 216 4.96 11.74 7.23
C VAL A 216 4.78 12.56 8.49
N ASP A 217 3.56 13.00 8.75
CA ASP A 217 3.21 13.90 9.86
C ASP A 217 4.11 15.14 9.94
N GLY A 218 4.57 15.63 8.77
CA GLY A 218 5.41 16.81 8.61
C GLY A 218 6.91 16.55 8.61
N VAL A 219 7.37 15.32 8.83
CA VAL A 219 8.79 14.94 8.86
C VAL A 219 9.17 14.18 7.59
N GLU A 220 10.33 14.45 7.02
CA GLU A 220 10.87 13.75 5.86
C GLU A 220 11.08 12.26 6.15
N TYR A 221 10.44 11.41 5.32
CA TYR A 221 10.41 9.96 5.54
C TYR A 221 11.38 9.16 4.65
N GLY A 222 11.86 9.75 3.57
CA GLY A 222 12.66 9.07 2.55
C GLY A 222 11.81 8.42 1.45
N SER A 223 12.46 7.73 0.53
CA SER A 223 11.81 7.18 -0.68
C SER A 223 11.12 5.84 -0.44
N THR A 224 11.53 5.07 0.56
CA THR A 224 10.93 3.77 0.88
C THR A 224 9.75 3.94 1.81
N ILE A 225 8.52 3.75 1.28
CA ILE A 225 7.30 3.87 2.06
C ILE A 225 6.86 2.49 2.51
N ASP A 226 7.07 2.23 3.79
CA ASP A 226 6.76 0.97 4.47
C ASP A 226 5.66 1.13 5.55
N ILE A 227 4.94 2.26 5.48
CA ILE A 227 3.79 2.54 6.34
C ILE A 227 2.62 1.65 5.93
N ASN A 228 1.91 1.14 6.93
CA ASN A 228 0.68 0.40 6.68
C ASN A 228 -0.39 1.34 6.08
N PRO A 229 -0.98 1.02 4.92
CA PRO A 229 -2.05 1.82 4.33
C PRO A 229 -3.24 2.05 5.28
N SER A 230 -3.51 1.11 6.18
CA SER A 230 -4.58 1.21 7.19
C SER A 230 -4.32 2.27 8.26
N ASP A 231 -3.06 2.71 8.43
CA ASP A 231 -2.67 3.75 9.39
C ASP A 231 -2.74 5.17 8.81
N ILE A 232 -3.04 5.32 7.54
CA ILE A 232 -3.08 6.59 6.84
C ILE A 232 -4.49 7.20 6.93
N GLU A 233 -4.58 8.47 7.33
CA GLU A 233 -5.81 9.27 7.32
C GLU A 233 -6.02 9.96 5.97
N SER A 234 -4.94 10.57 5.42
CA SER A 234 -4.96 11.24 4.12
C SER A 234 -3.58 11.31 3.50
N MET A 235 -3.55 11.50 2.19
CA MET A 235 -2.35 11.82 1.42
C MET A 235 -2.64 13.04 0.55
N GLU A 236 -1.84 14.10 0.72
CA GLU A 236 -1.92 15.33 -0.05
C GLU A 236 -0.74 15.43 -1.00
N VAL A 237 -1.00 15.85 -2.25
CA VAL A 237 0.02 16.04 -3.28
C VAL A 237 0.08 17.51 -3.66
N LEU A 238 1.18 18.16 -3.29
CA LEU A 238 1.48 19.54 -3.64
C LEU A 238 2.24 19.58 -4.98
N LYS A 239 1.62 20.16 -5.99
CA LYS A 239 2.12 20.11 -7.38
C LYS A 239 2.73 21.42 -7.85
N ASP A 240 2.33 22.53 -7.26
CA ASP A 240 2.69 23.85 -7.73
C ASP A 240 3.83 24.48 -6.91
N ALA A 241 4.64 25.30 -7.56
CA ALA A 241 5.77 25.97 -6.94
C ALA A 241 5.36 26.83 -5.73
N SER A 242 4.18 27.46 -5.76
CA SER A 242 3.68 28.26 -4.63
C SER A 242 3.44 27.43 -3.38
N SER A 243 2.85 26.24 -3.53
CA SER A 243 2.58 25.33 -2.39
C SER A 243 3.83 24.57 -1.92
N THR A 244 4.83 24.38 -2.78
CA THR A 244 6.08 23.67 -2.45
C THR A 244 7.23 24.58 -2.04
N ALA A 245 7.10 25.91 -2.19
CA ALA A 245 8.16 26.89 -1.93
C ALA A 245 8.77 26.80 -0.52
N ILE A 246 7.94 26.50 0.48
CA ILE A 246 8.37 26.35 1.88
C ILE A 246 9.36 25.20 2.11
N TYR A 247 9.41 24.23 1.19
CA TYR A 247 10.34 23.09 1.22
C TYR A 247 11.63 23.34 0.43
N GLY A 248 11.77 24.54 -0.14
CA GLY A 248 12.96 24.95 -0.90
C GLY A 248 13.23 24.03 -2.09
N THR A 249 14.53 23.76 -2.33
CA THR A 249 14.97 22.92 -3.45
C THR A 249 14.49 21.47 -3.36
N LYS A 250 14.26 20.93 -2.16
CA LYS A 250 13.73 19.58 -1.96
C LYS A 250 12.29 19.42 -2.49
N GLY A 251 11.49 20.51 -2.47
CA GLY A 251 10.14 20.54 -3.00
C GLY A 251 10.06 20.71 -4.53
N ALA A 252 11.19 20.81 -5.24
CA ALA A 252 11.21 21.10 -6.68
C ALA A 252 10.45 20.07 -7.52
N ASN A 253 10.53 18.79 -7.16
CA ASN A 253 9.81 17.68 -7.84
C ASN A 253 8.39 17.45 -7.29
N GLY A 254 7.87 18.38 -6.47
CA GLY A 254 6.61 18.23 -5.75
C GLY A 254 6.79 17.63 -4.36
N VAL A 255 5.70 17.64 -3.58
CA VAL A 255 5.70 17.12 -2.22
C VAL A 255 4.49 16.24 -2.02
N ILE A 256 4.67 15.09 -1.41
CA ILE A 256 3.61 14.19 -0.96
C ILE A 256 3.60 14.21 0.57
N ILE A 257 2.49 14.63 1.15
CA ILE A 257 2.30 14.69 2.59
C ILE A 257 1.38 13.54 2.99
N ILE A 258 1.85 12.69 3.88
CA ILE A 258 1.09 11.58 4.45
C ILE A 258 0.73 11.97 5.87
N SER A 259 -0.56 12.06 6.16
CA SER A 259 -1.08 12.26 7.51
C SER A 259 -1.53 10.92 8.07
N THR A 260 -1.00 10.53 9.23
CA THR A 260 -1.37 9.27 9.86
C THR A 260 -2.58 9.43 10.79
N LYS A 261 -3.35 8.35 10.98
CA LYS A 261 -4.51 8.33 11.86
C LYS A 261 -4.12 8.63 13.30
N ARG A 262 -4.86 9.55 13.94
CA ARG A 262 -4.71 9.93 15.36
C ARG A 262 -5.94 9.56 16.17
N GLY A 263 -5.81 9.53 17.47
CA GLY A 263 -6.93 9.37 18.37
C GLY A 263 -7.89 10.57 18.31
N LYS A 264 -9.16 10.31 18.50
CA LYS A 264 -10.21 11.34 18.64
C LYS A 264 -10.90 11.16 19.98
N ALA A 265 -11.29 12.26 20.64
CA ALA A 265 -12.06 12.21 21.88
C ALA A 265 -13.39 11.48 21.65
N GLY A 266 -13.77 10.63 22.59
CA GLY A 266 -14.99 9.84 22.51
C GLY A 266 -14.77 8.37 22.89
N LYS A 267 -15.80 7.55 22.64
CA LYS A 267 -15.77 6.11 22.93
C LYS A 267 -14.65 5.42 22.14
N THR A 268 -14.00 4.47 22.78
CA THR A 268 -13.00 3.61 22.13
C THR A 268 -13.63 2.86 20.96
N LYS A 269 -12.95 2.94 19.80
CA LYS A 269 -13.31 2.23 18.57
C LYS A 269 -12.26 1.18 18.28
N VAL A 270 -12.70 -0.02 17.93
CA VAL A 270 -11.84 -1.11 17.46
C VAL A 270 -12.18 -1.34 16.00
N ASN A 271 -11.17 -1.33 15.13
CA ASN A 271 -11.33 -1.62 13.73
C ASN A 271 -10.42 -2.80 13.36
N LEU A 272 -11.00 -3.77 12.67
CA LEU A 272 -10.29 -4.89 12.07
C LEU A 272 -10.46 -4.79 10.55
N ASN A 273 -9.35 -4.83 9.83
CA ASN A 273 -9.33 -4.93 8.37
C ASN A 273 -8.52 -6.16 7.96
N ALA A 274 -9.08 -6.99 7.10
CA ALA A 274 -8.39 -8.14 6.57
C ALA A 274 -8.77 -8.35 5.11
N TYR A 275 -7.78 -8.67 4.28
CA TYR A 275 -8.02 -9.00 2.88
C TYR A 275 -7.02 -10.04 2.38
N VAL A 276 -7.44 -10.73 1.33
CA VAL A 276 -6.60 -11.61 0.53
C VAL A 276 -6.69 -11.15 -0.92
N SER A 277 -5.54 -11.04 -1.60
CA SER A 277 -5.51 -10.72 -3.03
C SER A 277 -4.60 -11.69 -3.78
N VAL A 278 -4.95 -11.94 -5.03
CA VAL A 278 -4.15 -12.72 -5.98
C VAL A 278 -3.59 -11.75 -7.00
N ASN A 279 -2.26 -11.76 -7.16
CA ASN A 279 -1.55 -10.94 -8.12
C ASN A 279 -1.16 -11.82 -9.31
N GLU A 280 -1.60 -11.45 -10.49
CA GLU A 280 -1.30 -12.18 -11.72
C GLU A 280 -0.29 -11.40 -12.55
N PRO A 281 0.67 -12.10 -13.23
CA PRO A 281 1.58 -11.43 -14.15
C PRO A 281 0.79 -10.90 -15.36
N THR A 282 0.98 -9.61 -15.67
CA THR A 282 0.37 -8.96 -16.83
C THR A 282 1.45 -8.41 -17.75
N ASN A 283 1.13 -8.24 -19.03
CA ASN A 283 2.05 -7.66 -20.03
C ASN A 283 3.39 -8.40 -20.14
N ILE A 284 3.36 -9.74 -20.07
CA ILE A 284 4.55 -10.56 -20.27
C ILE A 284 5.07 -10.32 -21.70
N PRO A 285 6.35 -9.93 -21.87
CA PRO A 285 6.94 -9.77 -23.19
C PRO A 285 6.84 -11.08 -23.99
N LYS A 286 6.34 -11.00 -25.22
CA LYS A 286 6.26 -12.16 -26.10
C LYS A 286 7.64 -12.46 -26.67
N VAL A 287 8.16 -13.64 -26.35
CA VAL A 287 9.38 -14.17 -26.97
C VAL A 287 9.08 -14.71 -28.37
N MET A 288 10.12 -14.85 -29.19
CA MET A 288 10.01 -15.57 -30.47
C MET A 288 9.94 -17.05 -30.17
N TYR A 289 8.74 -17.61 -30.20
CA TYR A 289 8.46 -18.98 -29.78
C TYR A 289 8.39 -19.93 -30.97
N GLY A 290 9.05 -21.08 -30.86
CA GLY A 290 8.96 -22.20 -31.80
C GLY A 290 9.42 -21.83 -33.21
N GLU A 291 8.59 -22.12 -34.22
CA GLU A 291 8.88 -21.86 -35.62
C GLU A 291 9.27 -20.41 -35.95
N ARG A 292 8.78 -19.43 -35.15
CA ARG A 292 9.16 -18.03 -35.33
C ARG A 292 10.62 -17.77 -34.98
N GLU A 293 11.17 -18.49 -33.99
CA GLU A 293 12.60 -18.44 -33.67
C GLU A 293 13.40 -19.08 -34.77
N VAL A 294 12.98 -20.24 -35.28
CA VAL A 294 13.64 -20.91 -36.43
C VAL A 294 13.68 -19.98 -37.63
N ARG A 295 12.56 -19.35 -38.00
CA ARG A 295 12.51 -18.37 -39.11
C ARG A 295 13.51 -17.23 -38.89
N ARG A 296 13.58 -16.68 -37.68
CA ARG A 296 14.59 -15.65 -37.35
C ARG A 296 16.01 -16.11 -37.54
N LEU A 297 16.32 -17.37 -37.18
CA LEU A 297 17.66 -17.97 -37.40
C LEU A 297 17.96 -18.12 -38.88
N LEU A 298 17.00 -18.58 -39.69
CA LEU A 298 17.11 -18.68 -41.14
C LEU A 298 17.34 -17.32 -41.80
N ASP A 299 16.53 -16.30 -41.41
CA ASP A 299 16.66 -14.94 -41.91
C ASP A 299 18.04 -14.34 -41.56
N ALA A 300 18.50 -14.58 -40.33
CA ALA A 300 19.82 -14.12 -39.87
C ALA A 300 20.97 -14.81 -40.61
N LYS A 301 20.84 -16.10 -40.92
CA LYS A 301 21.83 -16.86 -41.70
C LYS A 301 21.87 -16.34 -43.14
N ASN A 302 20.72 -16.23 -43.81
CA ASN A 302 20.63 -15.70 -45.18
C ASN A 302 21.25 -14.31 -45.27
N TYR A 303 20.90 -13.41 -44.33
CA TYR A 303 21.46 -12.06 -44.27
C TYR A 303 22.99 -12.05 -44.09
N LYS A 304 23.52 -12.94 -43.23
CA LYS A 304 24.94 -13.06 -43.00
C LYS A 304 25.68 -13.55 -44.25
N ASP A 305 25.11 -14.53 -44.96
CA ASP A 305 25.70 -15.09 -46.18
C ASP A 305 25.64 -14.09 -47.33
N ASP A 306 24.51 -13.36 -47.50
CA ASP A 306 24.36 -12.29 -48.49
C ASP A 306 25.40 -11.15 -48.29
N ILE A 307 25.71 -10.80 -47.04
CA ILE A 307 26.74 -9.81 -46.72
C ILE A 307 28.13 -10.35 -47.08
N ALA A 308 28.39 -11.62 -46.79
CA ALA A 308 29.73 -12.21 -46.95
C ALA A 308 30.18 -12.24 -48.40
N ASP A 309 29.28 -12.44 -49.35
CA ASP A 309 29.59 -12.51 -50.79
C ASP A 309 29.06 -11.34 -51.61
N GLY A 310 28.42 -10.36 -50.97
CA GLY A 310 27.86 -9.15 -51.61
C GLY A 310 26.62 -9.40 -52.45
N SER A 311 25.96 -10.54 -52.30
CA SER A 311 24.70 -10.89 -52.95
C SER A 311 23.54 -10.62 -52.03
N TRP A 312 22.47 -9.98 -52.51
CA TRP A 312 21.31 -9.65 -51.70
C TRP A 312 20.09 -10.47 -52.14
N GLY A 313 19.50 -11.22 -51.18
CA GLY A 313 18.26 -11.99 -51.39
C GLY A 313 18.45 -13.25 -52.22
N THR A 314 19.68 -13.78 -52.33
CA THR A 314 20.01 -14.97 -53.12
C THR A 314 20.16 -16.22 -52.27
N HIS A 315 20.51 -16.08 -51.00
CA HIS A 315 20.65 -17.21 -50.09
C HIS A 315 19.32 -17.66 -49.49
N HIS A 316 19.13 -18.96 -49.43
CA HIS A 316 17.96 -19.64 -48.89
C HIS A 316 18.41 -20.78 -47.96
N ALA A 317 18.82 -20.44 -46.74
CA ALA A 317 19.22 -21.41 -45.73
C ALA A 317 18.07 -22.36 -45.41
N LYS A 318 18.38 -23.61 -45.16
CA LYS A 318 17.46 -24.65 -44.69
C LYS A 318 17.53 -24.75 -43.16
N VAL A 319 16.58 -25.46 -42.57
CA VAL A 319 16.55 -25.66 -41.12
C VAL A 319 17.81 -26.35 -40.62
N GLU A 320 18.33 -27.30 -41.39
CA GLU A 320 19.56 -28.04 -41.08
C GLU A 320 20.82 -27.15 -41.09
N ASP A 321 20.78 -26.01 -41.75
CA ASP A 321 21.88 -25.03 -41.80
C ASP A 321 21.96 -24.16 -40.54
N VAL A 322 20.88 -24.12 -39.73
CA VAL A 322 20.76 -23.25 -38.56
C VAL A 322 20.49 -23.98 -37.26
N LEU A 323 19.94 -25.20 -37.30
CA LEU A 323 19.72 -26.03 -36.13
C LEU A 323 20.74 -27.19 -36.09
N GLY A 324 21.29 -27.45 -34.92
CA GLY A 324 22.20 -28.58 -34.70
C GLY A 324 21.47 -29.92 -34.88
N THR A 325 22.05 -30.81 -35.69
CA THR A 325 21.50 -32.17 -35.95
C THR A 325 22.09 -33.23 -35.03
N ALA A 326 23.05 -32.88 -34.19
CA ALA A 326 23.66 -33.77 -33.22
C ALA A 326 23.60 -33.14 -31.82
N PRO A 327 23.48 -33.96 -30.74
CA PRO A 327 23.63 -33.48 -29.39
C PRO A 327 24.95 -32.73 -29.21
N ASN A 328 24.91 -31.53 -28.65
CA ASN A 328 26.07 -30.69 -28.45
C ASN A 328 26.26 -30.37 -26.96
N PHE A 329 27.48 -30.12 -26.50
CA PHE A 329 27.81 -29.77 -25.10
C PHE A 329 27.27 -30.73 -24.03
N GLY A 330 27.14 -32.04 -24.35
CA GLY A 330 26.65 -33.06 -23.42
C GLY A 330 25.13 -33.02 -23.20
N LEU A 331 24.39 -32.32 -24.07
CA LEU A 331 22.93 -32.37 -24.06
C LEU A 331 22.42 -33.75 -24.50
N PRO A 332 21.31 -34.25 -23.98
CA PRO A 332 20.69 -35.52 -24.36
C PRO A 332 19.88 -35.44 -25.67
N TYR A 333 19.79 -34.28 -26.30
CA TYR A 333 19.00 -34.01 -27.52
C TYR A 333 19.75 -33.03 -28.44
N SER A 334 19.37 -33.01 -29.71
CA SER A 334 19.75 -31.97 -30.66
C SER A 334 18.64 -30.92 -30.79
N GLU A 335 18.94 -29.73 -31.32
CA GLU A 335 17.91 -28.74 -31.64
C GLU A 335 16.95 -29.23 -32.71
N MET A 336 17.45 -30.04 -33.65
CA MET A 336 16.63 -30.66 -34.67
C MET A 336 15.60 -31.64 -34.07
N ASP A 337 15.94 -32.34 -32.97
CA ASP A 337 15.01 -33.21 -32.28
C ASP A 337 13.85 -32.38 -31.67
N VAL A 338 14.18 -31.30 -30.96
CA VAL A 338 13.21 -30.37 -30.39
C VAL A 338 12.29 -29.77 -31.47
N TYR A 339 12.87 -29.40 -32.62
CA TYR A 339 12.11 -28.85 -33.74
C TYR A 339 11.16 -29.87 -34.34
N ASN A 340 11.65 -31.09 -34.61
CA ASN A 340 10.85 -32.17 -35.20
C ASN A 340 9.72 -32.65 -34.29
N GLU A 341 9.96 -32.64 -32.99
CA GLU A 341 8.96 -32.97 -31.97
C GLU A 341 7.96 -31.83 -31.72
N GLY A 342 8.30 -30.58 -32.07
CA GLY A 342 7.52 -29.39 -31.74
C GLY A 342 7.48 -29.10 -30.24
N SER A 343 8.45 -29.61 -29.47
CA SER A 343 8.52 -29.58 -28.02
C SER A 343 9.23 -28.31 -27.49
N TYR A 344 8.76 -27.15 -27.94
CA TYR A 344 9.35 -25.85 -27.58
C TYR A 344 9.07 -25.42 -26.15
N THR A 345 9.98 -24.66 -25.55
CA THR A 345 9.90 -24.19 -24.16
C THR A 345 9.51 -22.71 -24.08
N ASP A 346 8.45 -22.41 -23.33
CA ASP A 346 8.08 -21.04 -22.93
C ASP A 346 8.72 -20.69 -21.59
N TRP A 347 9.98 -20.22 -21.65
CA TRP A 347 10.80 -19.92 -20.49
C TRP A 347 10.19 -18.88 -19.54
N PRO A 348 9.61 -17.75 -20.01
CA PRO A 348 8.97 -16.79 -19.13
C PRO A 348 7.84 -17.39 -18.29
N ASN A 349 6.98 -18.19 -18.92
CA ASN A 349 5.84 -18.81 -18.24
C ASN A 349 6.24 -19.91 -17.26
N LEU A 350 7.39 -20.58 -17.46
CA LEU A 350 7.90 -21.57 -16.50
C LEU A 350 8.33 -20.96 -15.17
N LEU A 351 8.76 -19.69 -15.16
CA LEU A 351 9.26 -18.99 -13.97
C LEU A 351 8.17 -18.29 -13.20
N LEU A 352 7.10 -17.89 -13.89
CA LEU A 352 6.04 -17.06 -13.32
C LEU A 352 4.99 -17.92 -12.60
N LYS A 353 4.47 -17.36 -11.53
CA LYS A 353 3.32 -17.88 -10.77
C LYS A 353 2.45 -16.74 -10.31
N ASN A 354 1.23 -17.04 -9.92
CA ASN A 354 0.39 -16.07 -9.22
C ASN A 354 0.92 -15.81 -7.81
N GLY A 355 1.03 -14.56 -7.43
CA GLY A 355 1.38 -14.14 -6.09
C GLY A 355 0.14 -14.07 -5.20
N LEU A 356 0.25 -14.51 -3.94
CA LEU A 356 -0.81 -14.40 -2.94
C LEU A 356 -0.40 -13.38 -1.90
N THR A 357 -1.25 -12.36 -1.69
CA THR A 357 -1.07 -11.38 -0.62
C THR A 357 -2.15 -11.55 0.43
N GLN A 358 -1.74 -11.62 1.70
CA GLN A 358 -2.63 -11.67 2.86
C GLN A 358 -2.28 -10.48 3.76
N ASN A 359 -3.28 -9.74 4.22
CA ASN A 359 -3.12 -8.60 5.11
C ASN A 359 -4.13 -8.63 6.24
N TYR A 360 -3.67 -8.31 7.45
CA TYR A 360 -4.47 -8.26 8.68
C TYR A 360 -4.07 -7.03 9.48
N ASP A 361 -5.00 -6.12 9.74
CA ASP A 361 -4.77 -4.89 10.48
C ASP A 361 -5.79 -4.76 11.60
N LEU A 362 -5.30 -4.50 12.80
CA LEU A 362 -6.09 -4.20 13.98
C LEU A 362 -5.74 -2.81 14.48
N SER A 363 -6.74 -1.95 14.71
CA SER A 363 -6.53 -0.65 15.33
C SER A 363 -7.53 -0.36 16.44
N ILE A 364 -7.05 0.30 17.49
CA ILE A 364 -7.82 0.74 18.64
C ILE A 364 -7.56 2.21 18.83
N SER A 365 -8.61 3.02 18.80
CA SER A 365 -8.50 4.47 18.95
C SER A 365 -9.61 5.03 19.83
N GLY A 366 -9.30 6.09 20.56
CA GLY A 366 -10.26 6.72 21.46
C GLY A 366 -9.60 7.77 22.34
N GLY A 367 -10.29 8.14 23.42
CA GLY A 367 -9.73 9.02 24.43
C GLY A 367 -10.74 9.97 25.03
N SER A 368 -10.26 10.82 25.91
CA SER A 368 -10.99 11.93 26.53
C SER A 368 -10.69 13.26 25.80
N GLU A 369 -11.29 14.36 26.25
CA GLU A 369 -10.95 15.71 25.76
C GLU A 369 -9.48 16.09 26.03
N LYS A 370 -8.87 15.49 27.06
CA LYS A 370 -7.47 15.77 27.44
C LYS A 370 -6.48 14.82 26.79
N THR A 371 -6.82 13.54 26.65
CA THR A 371 -5.87 12.53 26.13
C THR A 371 -6.55 11.71 25.07
N THR A 372 -5.94 11.65 23.87
CA THR A 372 -6.38 10.80 22.78
C THR A 372 -5.27 9.85 22.38
N PHE A 373 -5.64 8.66 21.93
CA PHE A 373 -4.69 7.64 21.51
C PHE A 373 -5.17 6.90 20.27
N ASN A 374 -4.20 6.42 19.49
CA ASN A 374 -4.38 5.45 18.43
C ASN A 374 -3.26 4.43 18.52
N ILE A 375 -3.63 3.15 18.59
CA ILE A 375 -2.72 2.01 18.58
C ILE A 375 -3.13 1.12 17.44
N SER A 376 -2.19 0.72 16.58
CA SER A 376 -2.46 -0.23 15.51
C SER A 376 -1.35 -1.26 15.39
N MET A 377 -1.71 -2.42 14.87
CA MET A 377 -0.83 -3.54 14.53
C MET A 377 -1.27 -4.08 13.18
N GLY A 378 -0.29 -4.33 12.31
CA GLY A 378 -0.52 -4.91 11.00
C GLY A 378 0.42 -6.07 10.73
N ALA A 379 -0.07 -7.07 10.01
CA ALA A 379 0.71 -8.19 9.51
C ALA A 379 0.35 -8.44 8.05
N MET A 380 1.35 -8.43 7.18
CA MET A 380 1.18 -8.66 5.76
C MET A 380 2.18 -9.73 5.29
N VAL A 381 1.70 -10.65 4.48
CA VAL A 381 2.53 -11.62 3.76
C VAL A 381 2.21 -11.51 2.29
N GLU A 382 3.21 -11.17 1.48
CA GLU A 382 3.11 -10.99 0.04
C GLU A 382 4.00 -12.01 -0.67
N GLY A 383 3.44 -12.82 -1.55
CA GLY A 383 4.17 -13.65 -2.49
C GLY A 383 4.42 -12.90 -3.79
N GLY A 384 5.66 -12.92 -4.27
CA GLY A 384 5.99 -12.37 -5.58
C GLY A 384 5.58 -13.29 -6.73
N LEU A 385 5.74 -12.78 -7.95
CA LEU A 385 5.40 -13.51 -9.18
C LEU A 385 6.44 -14.59 -9.55
N LEU A 386 7.62 -14.59 -8.92
CA LEU A 386 8.63 -15.64 -9.05
C LEU A 386 8.54 -16.62 -7.89
N LYS A 387 8.99 -17.87 -8.11
CA LYS A 387 9.14 -18.84 -7.01
C LYS A 387 10.15 -18.32 -5.99
N ASN A 388 9.98 -18.71 -4.71
CA ASN A 388 10.89 -18.36 -3.61
C ASN A 388 11.04 -16.85 -3.36
N ASP A 389 10.11 -16.02 -3.89
CA ASP A 389 10.03 -14.59 -3.61
C ASP A 389 8.85 -14.32 -2.67
N LYS A 390 9.16 -13.86 -1.45
CA LYS A 390 8.17 -13.68 -0.39
C LYS A 390 8.59 -12.58 0.58
N LEU A 391 7.68 -11.65 0.85
CA LEU A 391 7.85 -10.61 1.85
C LEU A 391 6.86 -10.82 3.00
N ALA A 392 7.37 -10.85 4.23
CA ALA A 392 6.57 -10.69 5.44
C ALA A 392 6.86 -9.32 6.07
N ARG A 393 5.82 -8.54 6.35
CA ARG A 393 5.91 -7.22 6.98
C ARG A 393 5.01 -7.16 8.20
N TYR A 394 5.55 -6.70 9.31
CA TYR A 394 4.83 -6.44 10.54
C TYR A 394 4.98 -4.96 10.90
N ASN A 395 3.85 -4.30 11.13
CA ASN A 395 3.80 -2.89 11.48
C ASN A 395 3.21 -2.71 12.88
N GLY A 396 3.73 -1.76 13.62
CA GLY A 396 3.16 -1.29 14.88
C GLY A 396 3.14 0.23 14.89
N LYS A 397 2.03 0.81 15.31
CA LYS A 397 1.88 2.25 15.48
C LYS A 397 1.35 2.58 16.86
N LEU A 398 1.89 3.63 17.44
CA LEU A 398 1.40 4.27 18.66
C LEU A 398 1.34 5.77 18.42
N SER A 399 0.19 6.38 18.64
CA SER A 399 0.00 7.83 18.63
C SER A 399 -0.72 8.23 19.91
N VAL A 400 -0.16 9.17 20.65
CA VAL A 400 -0.75 9.72 21.87
C VAL A 400 -0.60 11.23 21.86
N ASP A 401 -1.72 11.92 22.05
CA ASP A 401 -1.81 13.34 22.24
C ASP A 401 -2.37 13.64 23.63
N HIS A 402 -1.71 14.52 24.39
CA HIS A 402 -2.16 14.92 25.72
C HIS A 402 -2.18 16.45 25.88
N LYS A 403 -3.33 16.99 26.21
CA LYS A 403 -3.53 18.39 26.56
C LYS A 403 -3.29 18.56 28.07
N VAL A 404 -2.11 19.02 28.42
CA VAL A 404 -1.71 19.20 29.83
C VAL A 404 -2.60 20.29 30.47
N ASN A 405 -2.77 21.41 29.75
CA ASN A 405 -3.68 22.51 30.07
C ASN A 405 -4.06 23.24 28.76
N ASP A 406 -4.73 24.40 28.87
CA ASP A 406 -5.19 25.14 27.68
C ASP A 406 -4.05 25.78 26.87
N ILE A 407 -2.85 25.88 27.44
CA ILE A 407 -1.67 26.48 26.81
C ILE A 407 -0.73 25.40 26.27
N LEU A 408 -0.61 24.25 26.95
CA LEU A 408 0.40 23.23 26.68
C LEU A 408 -0.24 21.92 26.20
N LYS A 409 0.17 21.48 25.01
CA LYS A 409 -0.10 20.15 24.45
C LYS A 409 1.23 19.43 24.19
N VAL A 410 1.27 18.14 24.50
CA VAL A 410 2.38 17.23 24.18
C VAL A 410 1.84 16.05 23.37
N GLY A 411 2.67 15.51 22.51
CA GLY A 411 2.31 14.32 21.76
C GLY A 411 3.51 13.51 21.33
N MET A 412 3.22 12.24 21.01
CA MET A 412 4.19 11.26 20.53
C MET A 412 3.54 10.40 19.47
N ASP A 413 4.25 10.20 18.36
CA ASP A 413 3.92 9.28 17.29
C ASP A 413 5.08 8.32 17.08
N MET A 414 4.83 7.04 17.03
CA MET A 414 5.83 6.01 16.81
C MET A 414 5.30 5.03 15.75
N LEU A 415 6.09 4.83 14.71
CA LEU A 415 5.88 3.83 13.67
C LEU A 415 7.05 2.84 13.74
N TYR A 416 6.75 1.57 13.91
CA TYR A 416 7.73 0.49 13.83
C TYR A 416 7.37 -0.44 12.69
N THR A 417 8.37 -0.81 11.90
CA THR A 417 8.21 -1.76 10.79
C THR A 417 9.32 -2.79 10.85
N HIS A 418 8.93 -4.06 10.84
CA HIS A 418 9.80 -5.20 10.63
C HIS A 418 9.46 -5.84 9.29
N LYS A 419 10.46 -5.99 8.41
CA LYS A 419 10.34 -6.69 7.12
C LYS A 419 11.30 -7.86 7.08
N ASN A 420 10.82 -8.99 6.61
CA ASN A 420 11.63 -10.15 6.26
C ASN A 420 11.31 -10.53 4.81
N HIS A 421 12.29 -10.36 3.93
CA HIS A 421 12.14 -10.57 2.49
C HIS A 421 13.08 -11.68 2.02
N ASP A 422 12.50 -12.83 1.69
CA ASP A 422 13.18 -13.86 0.92
C ASP A 422 13.12 -13.42 -0.54
N LYS A 423 14.19 -12.76 -1.03
CA LYS A 423 14.23 -12.07 -2.31
C LYS A 423 14.76 -12.96 -3.40
N ARG A 424 14.04 -13.10 -4.48
CA ARG A 424 14.50 -13.79 -5.68
C ARG A 424 15.38 -12.89 -6.54
N SER A 425 16.34 -13.45 -7.25
CA SER A 425 17.12 -12.69 -8.24
C SER A 425 16.22 -12.18 -9.36
N GLY A 426 16.09 -10.85 -9.50
CA GLY A 426 15.32 -10.23 -10.57
C GLY A 426 15.87 -10.50 -11.99
N ASN A 427 17.15 -10.87 -12.07
CA ASN A 427 17.81 -11.14 -13.34
C ASN A 427 17.35 -12.47 -13.99
N VAL A 428 16.77 -13.38 -13.20
CA VAL A 428 16.29 -14.69 -13.68
C VAL A 428 15.18 -14.53 -14.72
N PHE A 429 14.20 -13.64 -14.48
CA PHE A 429 13.14 -13.36 -15.45
C PHE A 429 13.69 -12.69 -16.72
N GLY A 430 14.58 -11.69 -16.59
CA GLY A 430 15.23 -11.07 -17.74
C GLY A 430 15.96 -12.09 -18.61
N ARG A 431 16.64 -13.08 -17.99
CA ARG A 431 17.31 -14.16 -18.72
C ARG A 431 16.36 -15.06 -19.48
N SER A 432 15.20 -15.38 -18.93
CA SER A 432 14.21 -16.21 -19.62
C SER A 432 13.76 -15.64 -20.97
N LEU A 433 13.84 -14.32 -21.14
CA LEU A 433 13.52 -13.64 -22.40
C LEU A 433 14.59 -13.84 -23.50
N TYR A 434 15.79 -14.24 -23.13
CA TYR A 434 16.91 -14.48 -24.04
C TYR A 434 17.23 -15.97 -24.26
N MET A 435 16.54 -16.86 -23.54
CA MET A 435 16.72 -18.31 -23.73
C MET A 435 16.13 -18.74 -25.06
N SER A 436 16.82 -19.65 -25.74
CA SER A 436 16.29 -20.32 -26.94
C SER A 436 15.04 -21.14 -26.55
N THR A 437 13.97 -20.97 -27.28
CA THR A 437 12.76 -21.79 -27.11
C THR A 437 12.93 -23.21 -27.69
N ILE A 438 13.98 -23.42 -28.52
CA ILE A 438 14.34 -24.72 -29.09
C ILE A 438 15.29 -25.46 -28.13
N ALA A 439 14.83 -25.64 -26.91
CA ALA A 439 15.60 -26.25 -25.83
C ALA A 439 14.71 -26.83 -24.76
N HIS A 440 15.15 -27.91 -24.09
CA HIS A 440 14.42 -28.49 -22.94
C HIS A 440 15.00 -28.01 -21.61
N PRO A 441 14.15 -27.65 -20.63
CA PRO A 441 14.61 -27.26 -19.31
C PRO A 441 15.12 -28.44 -18.46
N TYR A 442 14.65 -29.65 -18.75
CA TYR A 442 14.93 -30.88 -18.00
C TYR A 442 15.42 -31.98 -18.91
N ASP A 443 16.23 -32.89 -18.36
CA ASP A 443 16.61 -34.16 -19.00
C ASP A 443 15.48 -35.22 -18.89
N ALA A 444 15.71 -36.39 -19.46
CA ALA A 444 14.73 -37.49 -19.42
C ALA A 444 14.45 -38.02 -18.01
N ASP A 445 15.35 -37.82 -17.06
CA ASP A 445 15.21 -38.19 -15.65
C ASP A 445 14.54 -37.08 -14.80
N GLY A 446 14.23 -35.93 -15.42
CA GLY A 446 13.60 -34.77 -14.77
C GLY A 446 14.59 -33.85 -14.05
N ASN A 447 15.92 -34.04 -14.22
CA ASN A 447 16.90 -33.12 -13.67
C ASN A 447 16.99 -31.84 -14.50
N ILE A 448 17.28 -30.70 -13.86
CA ILE A 448 17.44 -29.43 -14.57
C ILE A 448 18.77 -29.49 -15.39
N ILE A 449 18.66 -29.25 -16.68
CA ILE A 449 19.83 -29.13 -17.57
C ILE A 449 20.52 -27.79 -17.26
N LEU A 450 21.79 -27.82 -16.92
CA LEU A 450 22.54 -26.63 -16.52
C LEU A 450 22.58 -25.55 -17.60
N ARG A 451 22.84 -25.97 -18.85
CA ARG A 451 22.94 -25.10 -20.03
C ARG A 451 22.16 -25.72 -21.18
N PRO A 452 20.86 -25.40 -21.28
CA PRO A 452 19.96 -26.12 -22.18
C PRO A 452 20.07 -25.73 -23.67
N SER A 453 20.79 -24.64 -24.00
CA SER A 453 20.92 -24.17 -25.37
C SER A 453 22.33 -24.36 -25.89
N PRO A 454 22.54 -25.07 -27.03
CA PRO A 454 23.83 -25.21 -27.64
C PRO A 454 24.39 -23.94 -28.31
N TYR A 455 23.51 -22.99 -28.68
CA TYR A 455 23.95 -21.71 -29.28
C TYR A 455 24.40 -20.68 -28.24
N TYR A 456 23.90 -20.83 -27.00
CA TYR A 456 24.15 -19.86 -25.93
C TYR A 456 24.78 -20.57 -24.73
N GLU A 457 25.99 -21.12 -24.91
CA GLU A 457 26.76 -21.79 -23.84
C GLU A 457 26.86 -20.97 -22.56
N ALA A 458 26.87 -19.63 -22.71
CA ALA A 458 26.89 -18.71 -21.58
C ALA A 458 25.58 -18.64 -20.82
N HIS A 459 24.48 -19.18 -21.39
CA HIS A 459 23.15 -19.02 -20.77
C HIS A 459 22.85 -20.21 -19.84
N ALA A 460 22.98 -19.95 -18.55
CA ALA A 460 22.55 -20.88 -17.53
C ALA A 460 21.02 -20.99 -17.51
N ASN A 461 20.49 -22.18 -17.24
CA ASN A 461 19.07 -22.44 -17.09
C ASN A 461 18.48 -21.57 -15.96
N PRO A 462 17.49 -20.71 -16.24
CA PRO A 462 16.92 -19.84 -15.22
C PRO A 462 16.24 -20.59 -14.04
N LEU A 463 15.91 -21.87 -14.21
CA LEU A 463 15.33 -22.70 -13.15
C LEU A 463 16.34 -23.18 -12.09
N LEU A 464 17.64 -23.03 -12.35
CA LEU A 464 18.68 -23.48 -11.40
C LEU A 464 18.53 -22.86 -10.03
N ASP A 465 18.23 -21.56 -9.97
CA ASP A 465 18.02 -20.88 -8.70
C ASP A 465 16.73 -21.28 -7.99
N ASP A 466 15.83 -22.08 -8.59
CA ASP A 466 14.65 -22.64 -7.93
C ASP A 466 14.95 -23.88 -7.12
N GLN A 467 16.14 -24.47 -7.29
CA GLN A 467 16.59 -25.62 -6.54
C GLN A 467 16.92 -25.23 -5.09
N GLU A 468 16.61 -26.11 -4.14
CA GLU A 468 16.92 -25.89 -2.73
C GLU A 468 18.44 -25.74 -2.53
N GLY A 469 18.85 -24.65 -1.90
CA GLY A 469 20.25 -24.35 -1.61
C GLY A 469 21.06 -23.83 -2.79
N ALA A 470 20.46 -23.56 -3.95
CA ALA A 470 21.14 -22.95 -5.07
C ALA A 470 21.23 -21.42 -4.96
N TYR A 471 20.17 -20.80 -4.46
CA TYR A 471 20.10 -19.36 -4.26
C TYR A 471 19.29 -19.02 -3.00
N ASP A 472 19.88 -18.27 -2.10
CA ASP A 472 19.22 -17.74 -0.90
C ASP A 472 19.62 -16.27 -0.71
N ASN A 473 18.65 -15.36 -0.71
CA ASN A 473 18.84 -13.96 -0.41
C ASN A 473 17.76 -13.52 0.58
N ASN A 474 18.15 -13.39 1.84
CA ASN A 474 17.25 -12.97 2.90
C ASN A 474 17.63 -11.57 3.39
N ILE A 475 16.66 -10.65 3.31
CA ILE A 475 16.81 -9.25 3.73
C ILE A 475 15.87 -8.98 4.90
N VAL A 476 16.45 -8.73 6.07
CA VAL A 476 15.71 -8.31 7.27
C VAL A 476 15.90 -6.81 7.48
N THR A 477 14.81 -6.07 7.56
CA THR A 477 14.84 -4.63 7.83
C THR A 477 13.98 -4.32 9.05
N ASN A 478 14.56 -3.59 10.00
CA ASN A 478 13.85 -3.01 11.13
C ASN A 478 13.92 -1.49 11.02
N ARG A 479 12.80 -0.80 11.13
CA ARG A 479 12.73 0.65 11.12
C ARG A 479 11.88 1.15 12.27
N LEU A 480 12.39 2.15 12.98
CA LEU A 480 11.69 2.91 13.99
C LEU A 480 11.68 4.38 13.57
N PHE A 481 10.48 4.90 13.31
CA PHE A 481 10.26 6.31 13.04
C PHE A 481 9.42 6.88 14.18
N ALA A 482 10.08 7.66 15.07
CA ALA A 482 9.49 8.15 16.29
C ALA A 482 9.56 9.67 16.35
N THR A 483 8.42 10.31 16.53
CA THR A 483 8.27 11.76 16.61
C THR A 483 7.67 12.13 17.96
N SER A 484 8.26 13.09 18.64
CA SER A 484 7.69 13.72 19.83
C SER A 484 7.58 15.22 19.61
N TYR A 485 6.54 15.84 20.16
CA TYR A 485 6.39 17.28 20.07
C TYR A 485 5.82 17.90 21.34
N LEU A 486 6.17 19.16 21.51
CA LEU A 486 5.60 20.07 22.52
C LEU A 486 5.04 21.28 21.79
N GLN A 487 3.79 21.61 22.07
CA GLN A 487 3.09 22.74 21.48
C GLN A 487 2.59 23.67 22.58
N LEU A 488 2.92 24.95 22.47
CA LEU A 488 2.45 26.02 23.34
C LEU A 488 1.52 26.96 22.56
N THR A 489 0.38 27.29 23.16
CA THR A 489 -0.59 28.25 22.61
C THR A 489 -0.87 29.31 23.69
N PRO A 490 0.08 30.25 23.94
CA PRO A 490 0.01 31.16 25.07
C PRO A 490 -1.07 32.23 24.93
N ILE A 491 -1.42 32.61 23.71
CA ILE A 491 -2.49 33.55 23.36
C ILE A 491 -3.21 33.05 22.11
N LYS A 492 -4.43 33.50 21.90
CA LYS A 492 -5.22 33.15 20.73
C LYS A 492 -4.48 33.53 19.44
N GLY A 493 -4.37 32.58 18.52
CA GLY A 493 -3.70 32.73 17.23
C GLY A 493 -2.19 32.44 17.26
N LEU A 494 -1.49 32.49 18.41
CA LEU A 494 -0.07 32.20 18.49
C LEU A 494 0.19 30.74 18.91
N THR A 495 0.87 29.98 18.05
CA THR A 495 1.28 28.61 18.32
C THR A 495 2.81 28.48 18.16
N LEU A 496 3.45 28.02 19.20
CA LEU A 496 4.87 27.63 19.21
C LEU A 496 4.93 26.11 19.28
N LYS A 497 5.65 25.48 18.37
CA LYS A 497 5.79 24.01 18.36
C LYS A 497 7.26 23.64 18.18
N THR A 498 7.76 22.79 19.06
CA THR A 498 9.04 22.10 18.89
C THR A 498 8.74 20.62 18.64
N LEU A 499 9.40 20.05 17.65
CA LEU A 499 9.22 18.67 17.21
C LEU A 499 10.61 18.02 17.11
N PHE A 500 10.76 16.85 17.70
CA PHE A 500 11.96 16.02 17.58
C PHE A 500 11.57 14.67 17.00
N ASN A 501 12.27 14.26 15.94
CA ASN A 501 12.09 12.98 15.29
C ASN A 501 13.39 12.19 15.25
N VAL A 502 13.27 10.89 15.40
CA VAL A 502 14.34 9.90 15.18
C VAL A 502 13.84 8.91 14.13
N ASP A 503 14.58 8.75 13.04
CA ASP A 503 14.38 7.71 12.03
C ASP A 503 15.58 6.76 12.08
N TYR A 504 15.39 5.62 12.70
CA TYR A 504 16.39 4.56 12.84
C TYR A 504 16.03 3.39 11.96
N GLN A 505 16.95 2.99 11.09
CA GLN A 505 16.78 1.80 10.24
C GLN A 505 18.00 0.91 10.34
N GLN A 506 17.76 -0.37 10.56
CA GLN A 506 18.74 -1.44 10.49
C GLN A 506 18.34 -2.40 9.37
N GLN A 507 19.26 -2.70 8.48
CA GLN A 507 19.11 -3.69 7.43
C GLN A 507 20.22 -4.72 7.52
N HIS A 508 19.84 -5.98 7.44
CA HIS A 508 20.74 -7.12 7.35
C HIS A 508 20.37 -7.91 6.10
N GLU A 509 21.34 -8.12 5.21
CA GLU A 509 21.18 -8.91 3.99
C GLU A 509 22.19 -10.07 4.01
N GLY A 510 21.69 -11.31 3.97
CA GLY A 510 22.47 -12.52 3.79
C GLY A 510 22.22 -13.09 2.39
N LEU A 511 23.24 -13.11 1.56
CA LEU A 511 23.15 -13.65 0.20
C LEU A 511 24.08 -14.85 0.04
N TYR A 512 23.51 -15.98 -0.39
CA TYR A 512 24.24 -17.16 -0.84
C TYR A 512 23.87 -17.51 -2.27
N ARG A 513 24.87 -17.84 -3.07
CA ARG A 513 24.74 -18.35 -4.43
C ARG A 513 25.66 -19.55 -4.60
N ASP A 514 25.09 -20.71 -4.91
CA ASP A 514 25.85 -21.92 -5.22
C ASP A 514 26.61 -21.76 -6.54
N TYR A 515 27.70 -22.52 -6.73
CA TYR A 515 28.47 -22.49 -7.97
C TYR A 515 27.63 -22.90 -9.20
N GLN A 516 26.52 -23.63 -9.01
CA GLN A 516 25.57 -23.99 -10.06
C GLN A 516 24.39 -23.00 -10.17
N SER A 517 24.35 -21.94 -9.35
CA SER A 517 23.33 -20.89 -9.52
C SER A 517 23.47 -20.20 -10.88
N VAL A 518 22.39 -19.59 -11.33
CA VAL A 518 22.33 -18.89 -12.63
C VAL A 518 23.48 -17.90 -12.81
N SER A 519 23.82 -17.13 -11.79
CA SER A 519 24.88 -16.10 -11.89
C SER A 519 26.27 -16.69 -11.80
N GLU A 520 26.52 -17.67 -10.94
CA GLU A 520 27.85 -18.22 -10.71
C GLU A 520 28.26 -19.20 -11.81
N LEU A 521 27.32 -20.00 -12.29
CA LEU A 521 27.55 -20.90 -13.45
C LEU A 521 27.94 -20.11 -14.69
N GLN A 522 27.36 -18.92 -14.89
CA GLN A 522 27.70 -18.06 -16.03
C GLN A 522 29.05 -17.40 -15.88
N SER A 523 29.44 -16.99 -14.68
CA SER A 523 30.72 -16.31 -14.42
C SER A 523 31.90 -17.29 -14.25
N ALA A 524 31.61 -18.60 -14.20
CA ALA A 524 32.59 -19.68 -13.94
C ALA A 524 33.40 -19.47 -12.64
N LYS A 525 32.79 -18.80 -11.67
CA LYS A 525 33.31 -18.56 -10.31
C LYS A 525 32.78 -19.62 -9.37
N GLY A 526 33.42 -19.82 -8.24
CA GLY A 526 32.91 -20.71 -7.19
C GLY A 526 31.62 -20.15 -6.53
N SER A 527 31.13 -20.83 -5.51
CA SER A 527 29.98 -20.33 -4.73
C SER A 527 30.29 -18.97 -4.12
N TYR A 528 29.30 -18.12 -4.04
CA TYR A 528 29.40 -16.75 -3.51
C TYR A 528 28.58 -16.60 -2.22
N ILE A 529 29.14 -15.88 -1.27
CA ILE A 529 28.46 -15.52 -0.02
C ILE A 529 28.75 -14.06 0.30
N SER A 530 27.72 -13.32 0.72
CA SER A 530 27.88 -12.01 1.37
C SER A 530 26.95 -11.89 2.57
N ASN A 531 27.38 -11.04 3.49
CA ASN A 531 26.62 -10.69 4.70
C ASN A 531 26.81 -9.20 4.96
N ASP A 532 25.79 -8.43 4.59
CA ASP A 532 25.84 -6.97 4.63
C ASP A 532 24.94 -6.45 5.76
N GLN A 533 25.49 -5.54 6.58
CA GLN A 533 24.76 -4.86 7.63
C GLN A 533 24.85 -3.36 7.45
N ASN A 534 23.69 -2.72 7.36
CA ASN A 534 23.56 -1.28 7.20
C ASN A 534 22.75 -0.70 8.35
N HIS A 535 23.24 0.42 8.90
CA HIS A 535 22.56 1.19 9.92
C HIS A 535 22.41 2.63 9.46
N TYR A 536 21.18 3.13 9.49
CA TYR A 536 20.87 4.50 9.18
C TYR A 536 20.20 5.13 10.40
N ILE A 537 20.65 6.30 10.79
CA ILE A 537 20.04 7.09 11.84
C ILE A 537 19.98 8.54 11.41
N ASN A 538 18.77 9.09 11.42
CA ASN A 538 18.54 10.50 11.12
C ASN A 538 17.82 11.14 12.30
N TYR A 539 18.24 12.34 12.66
CA TYR A 539 17.56 13.17 13.65
C TYR A 539 17.05 14.43 12.97
N THR A 540 15.79 14.75 13.23
CA THR A 540 15.20 16.01 12.79
C THR A 540 14.69 16.77 14.00
N TRP A 541 15.07 18.04 14.11
CA TRP A 541 14.59 18.94 15.15
C TRP A 541 14.03 20.19 14.49
N ASP A 542 12.70 20.34 14.56
CA ASP A 542 11.96 21.45 13.97
C ASP A 542 11.37 22.33 15.06
N ASN A 543 11.53 23.63 14.90
CA ASN A 543 10.90 24.63 15.74
C ASN A 543 10.09 25.57 14.87
N THR A 544 8.83 25.77 15.20
CA THR A 544 7.93 26.63 14.44
C THR A 544 7.19 27.59 15.33
N LEU A 545 7.04 28.82 14.83
CA LEU A 545 6.14 29.83 15.37
C LEU A 545 5.11 30.14 14.29
N ASN A 546 3.84 29.96 14.60
CA ASN A 546 2.73 30.30 13.74
C ASN A 546 1.82 31.30 14.46
N TYR A 547 1.56 32.46 13.81
CA TYR A 547 0.65 33.46 14.31
C TYR A 547 -0.42 33.75 13.25
N ILE A 548 -1.66 33.49 13.62
CA ILE A 548 -2.84 33.73 12.78
C ILE A 548 -3.71 34.74 13.49
N THR A 549 -4.05 35.83 12.77
CA THR A 549 -4.95 36.85 13.29
C THR A 549 -5.83 37.40 12.18
N ASP A 550 -7.07 37.70 12.52
CA ASP A 550 -8.05 38.32 11.63
C ASP A 550 -8.21 39.80 11.97
N PHE A 551 -8.33 40.66 10.98
CA PHE A 551 -8.55 42.10 11.11
C PHE A 551 -9.89 42.48 10.48
N GLY A 552 -10.56 43.50 11.05
CA GLY A 552 -11.70 44.13 10.40
C GLY A 552 -12.94 43.24 10.26
N GLY A 553 -13.24 42.38 11.21
CA GLY A 553 -14.48 41.61 11.22
C GLY A 553 -14.54 40.44 10.25
N SER A 554 -13.44 39.77 9.94
CA SER A 554 -13.26 38.61 9.07
C SER A 554 -12.85 38.85 7.60
N ASP A 555 -12.77 40.10 7.15
CA ASP A 555 -12.44 40.37 5.73
C ASP A 555 -10.93 40.25 5.41
N HIS A 556 -10.08 40.32 6.44
CA HIS A 556 -8.62 40.24 6.27
C HIS A 556 -8.03 39.26 7.30
N SER A 557 -7.26 38.30 6.85
CA SER A 557 -6.50 37.36 7.69
C SER A 557 -5.01 37.49 7.42
N LEU A 558 -4.22 37.52 8.49
CA LEU A 558 -2.75 37.50 8.43
C LEU A 558 -2.25 36.20 9.03
N THR A 559 -1.46 35.46 8.27
CA THR A 559 -0.72 34.28 8.76
C THR A 559 0.78 34.55 8.67
N LEU A 560 1.46 34.51 9.81
CA LEU A 560 2.91 34.61 9.92
C LEU A 560 3.46 33.26 10.36
N LEU A 561 4.36 32.69 9.56
CA LEU A 561 5.07 31.45 9.88
C LEU A 561 6.59 31.70 9.91
N LEU A 562 7.21 31.38 11.04
CA LEU A 562 8.67 31.32 11.21
C LEU A 562 9.05 29.90 11.60
N GLY A 563 10.13 29.39 11.03
CA GLY A 563 10.59 28.04 11.33
C GLY A 563 12.11 27.90 11.27
N SER A 564 12.62 26.98 12.07
CA SER A 564 13.98 26.47 11.95
C SER A 564 13.96 24.95 11.96
N SER A 565 14.75 24.34 11.09
CA SER A 565 14.90 22.90 10.98
C SER A 565 16.36 22.52 11.01
N THR A 566 16.68 21.54 11.84
CA THR A 566 18.03 20.94 11.89
C THR A 566 17.87 19.44 11.63
N LYS A 567 18.60 18.93 10.66
CA LYS A 567 18.62 17.51 10.30
C LYS A 567 20.07 17.00 10.29
N ARG A 568 20.28 15.85 10.86
CA ARG A 568 21.58 15.17 10.88
C ARG A 568 21.40 13.70 10.52
#